data_964704e9de59bb7cbce9fb34a087d636
#
_entry.id   964704e9de59bb7cbce9fb34a087d636
#
_cell.length_a   1.000
_cell.length_b   1.000
_cell.length_c   1.000
_cell.angle_alpha   90.00
_cell.angle_beta   90.00
_cell.angle_gamma   90.00
#
_symmetry.space_group_name_H-M   'P 1'
#
loop_
_entity.id
_entity.type
_entity.pdbx_description
1 polymer ?
#
loop_
_entity_poly.entity_id
_entity_poly.type
_entity_poly.pdbx_seq_one_letter_code
_entity_poly.pdbx_strand_id
1 'polypeptide(L)'
;VLGLSENFTDTLLAKEETIDLLSGKTVIWGLGRGLYYSPDFKLMKIWNGVRGTGTWSVSDEGAVCWHVPGWGETPCEVYYYNGDELMVIFEGTHSKASKHINGNTIGSF
;
A
#
# COMPACT_ATOMS: atom_id res chain seq x y z
N VAL A 1 27.42 0.63 5.78
CA VAL A 1 27.05 0.36 5.65
C VAL A 1 26.74 0.09 5.59
N LEU A 2 27.02 0.39 5.70
CA LEU A 2 26.66 0.05 5.58
C LEU A 2 26.43 -0.58 5.34
N GLY A 3 26.56 -0.69 5.32
CA GLY A 3 26.36 -1.13 5.00
C GLY A 3 26.05 -1.51 4.56
N LEU A 4 25.98 -1.32 4.77
CA LEU A 4 25.49 -1.44 4.21
C LEU A 4 25.25 -1.40 3.50
N SER A 5 25.09 -1.32 3.32
CA SER A 5 24.88 -1.06 2.64
C SER A 5 25.20 -0.93 1.77
N GLU A 6 25.78 -0.79 1.76
CA GLU A 6 26.33 -0.57 0.75
C GLU A 6 26.11 -1.07 -0.55
N ASN A 7 26.35 -1.82 -1.11
CA ASN A 7 25.82 -2.47 -2.27
C ASN A 7 24.37 -2.86 -2.07
N PHE A 8 23.85 -2.43 -1.05
CA PHE A 8 22.44 -2.55 -0.75
C PHE A 8 21.68 -1.54 -1.61
N THR A 9 20.79 -2.05 -2.47
CA THR A 9 20.06 -1.22 -3.41
C THR A 9 18.63 -0.90 -2.96
N ASP A 10 18.20 -1.49 -1.85
CA ASP A 10 16.84 -1.25 -1.36
C ASP A 10 16.73 0.14 -0.75
N THR A 11 15.68 0.85 -1.10
CA THR A 11 15.43 2.20 -0.61
C THR A 11 14.00 2.28 -0.12
N LEU A 12 13.83 2.47 1.19
CA LEU A 12 12.50 2.68 1.77
C LEU A 12 11.95 4.02 1.32
N LEU A 13 10.66 4.04 1.04
CA LEU A 13 9.99 5.27 0.65
C LEU A 13 9.72 6.12 1.88
N ALA A 14 9.94 7.42 1.77
CA ALA A 14 9.56 8.37 2.80
C ALA A 14 8.04 8.50 2.84
N LYS A 15 7.53 9.07 3.93
CA LYS A 15 6.10 9.23 4.13
C LYS A 15 5.42 9.90 2.93
N GLU A 16 5.96 11.03 2.48
CA GLU A 16 5.35 11.77 1.37
C GLU A 16 5.42 11.02 0.06
N GLU A 17 6.49 10.27 -0.15
CA GLU A 17 6.63 9.46 -1.36
C GLU A 17 5.59 8.35 -1.38
N THR A 18 5.32 7.74 -0.23
CA THR A 18 4.30 6.70 -0.12
C THR A 18 2.91 7.27 -0.34
N ILE A 19 2.63 8.44 0.22
CA ILE A 19 1.35 9.11 0.00
C ILE A 19 1.16 9.40 -1.48
N ASP A 20 2.18 9.94 -2.15
CA ASP A 20 2.09 10.25 -3.58
C ASP A 20 1.92 8.99 -4.42
N LEU A 21 2.55 7.90 -4.01
CA LEU A 21 2.44 6.63 -4.72
C LEU A 21 1.03 6.08 -4.71
N LEU A 22 0.32 6.25 -3.59
CA LEU A 22 -0.97 5.60 -3.38
C LEU A 22 -2.17 6.52 -3.63
N SER A 23 -2.01 7.82 -3.40
CA SER A 23 -3.12 8.77 -3.44
C SER A 23 -3.77 8.78 -4.82
N GLY A 24 -5.08 8.54 -4.85
CA GLY A 24 -5.85 8.54 -6.09
C GLY A 24 -5.66 7.29 -6.95
N LYS A 25 -5.10 6.22 -6.39
CA LYS A 25 -4.81 5.00 -7.15
C LYS A 25 -5.51 3.78 -6.57
N THR A 26 -5.85 2.85 -7.44
CA THR A 26 -6.33 1.53 -7.06
C THR A 26 -5.17 0.56 -7.14
N VAL A 27 -4.96 -0.20 -6.07
CA VAL A 27 -3.94 -1.24 -6.01
C VAL A 27 -4.64 -2.58 -6.11
N ILE A 28 -4.32 -3.35 -7.15
CA ILE A 28 -4.94 -4.65 -7.40
C ILE A 28 -4.07 -5.73 -6.81
N TRP A 29 -4.60 -6.46 -5.83
CA TRP A 29 -3.87 -7.54 -5.17
C TRP A 29 -4.12 -8.90 -5.80
N GLY A 30 -5.19 -9.00 -6.58
CA GLY A 30 -5.54 -10.22 -7.25
C GLY A 30 -7.00 -10.22 -7.63
N LEU A 31 -7.50 -11.35 -8.11
CA LEU A 31 -8.89 -11.47 -8.52
C LEU A 31 -9.80 -11.27 -7.31
N GLY A 32 -10.68 -10.29 -7.40
CA GLY A 32 -11.61 -9.95 -6.31
C GLY A 32 -10.94 -9.28 -5.12
N ARG A 33 -9.72 -8.78 -5.27
CA ARG A 33 -8.98 -8.13 -4.19
C ARG A 33 -8.37 -6.83 -4.68
N GLY A 34 -8.72 -5.74 -4.04
CA GLY A 34 -8.17 -4.44 -4.41
C GLY A 34 -8.50 -3.39 -3.39
N LEU A 35 -7.75 -2.31 -3.43
CA LEU A 35 -7.94 -1.17 -2.55
C LEU A 35 -7.82 0.10 -3.38
N TYR A 36 -8.75 1.02 -3.15
CA TYR A 36 -8.64 2.36 -3.70
C TYR A 36 -8.26 3.33 -2.57
N TYR A 37 -7.17 4.04 -2.77
CA TYR A 37 -6.64 4.99 -1.80
C TYR A 37 -7.05 6.40 -2.24
N SER A 38 -8.10 6.91 -1.62
CA SER A 38 -8.60 8.24 -1.97
C SER A 38 -7.63 9.34 -1.51
N PRO A 39 -7.51 10.43 -2.28
CA PRO A 39 -6.64 11.54 -1.87
C PRO A 39 -7.00 12.18 -0.53
N ASP A 40 -8.22 11.99 -0.03
CA ASP A 40 -8.64 12.50 1.27
C ASP A 40 -8.48 11.47 2.39
N PHE A 41 -7.63 10.45 2.17
CA PHE A 41 -7.31 9.40 3.13
C PHE A 41 -8.47 8.49 3.47
N LYS A 42 -9.43 8.37 2.58
CA LYS A 42 -10.47 7.36 2.68
C LYS A 42 -10.07 6.14 1.87
N LEU A 43 -10.56 4.98 2.30
CA LEU A 43 -10.20 3.71 1.70
C LEU A 43 -11.44 2.96 1.27
N MET A 44 -11.43 2.44 0.06
CA MET A 44 -12.43 1.48 -0.42
C MET A 44 -11.71 0.18 -0.66
N LYS A 45 -12.19 -0.89 -0.01
CA LYS A 45 -11.53 -2.18 -0.07
C LYS A 45 -12.51 -3.23 -0.53
N ILE A 46 -12.07 -4.07 -1.47
CA ILE A 46 -12.77 -5.29 -1.84
C ILE A 46 -11.82 -6.45 -1.62
N TRP A 47 -12.28 -7.48 -0.94
CA TRP A 47 -11.44 -8.63 -0.62
C TRP A 47 -12.26 -9.88 -0.70
N ASN A 48 -11.95 -10.73 -1.69
CA ASN A 48 -12.72 -11.94 -1.98
C ASN A 48 -14.21 -11.64 -2.16
N GLY A 49 -14.51 -10.49 -2.79
CA GLY A 49 -15.88 -10.09 -3.06
C GLY A 49 -16.57 -9.34 -1.94
N VAL A 50 -15.96 -9.28 -0.75
CA VAL A 50 -16.53 -8.53 0.37
C VAL A 50 -16.03 -7.10 0.32
N ARG A 51 -16.94 -6.14 0.39
CA ARG A 51 -16.62 -4.71 0.28
C ARG A 51 -16.63 -4.04 1.64
N GLY A 52 -15.71 -3.10 1.83
CA GLY A 52 -15.65 -2.31 3.03
C GLY A 52 -15.08 -0.94 2.74
N THR A 53 -15.42 0.02 3.59
CA THR A 53 -14.88 1.37 3.52
C THR A 53 -14.21 1.72 4.84
N GLY A 54 -13.19 2.55 4.77
CA GLY A 54 -12.47 2.96 5.96
C GLY A 54 -11.55 4.11 5.64
N THR A 55 -10.40 4.11 6.30
CA THR A 55 -9.38 5.15 6.14
C THR A 55 -8.02 4.51 5.95
N TRP A 56 -7.11 5.27 5.37
CA TRP A 56 -5.72 4.87 5.29
C TRP A 56 -4.85 6.01 5.79
N SER A 57 -3.67 5.65 6.26
CA SER A 57 -2.71 6.62 6.76
C SER A 57 -1.30 6.12 6.49
N VAL A 58 -0.33 7.03 6.56
CA VAL A 58 1.07 6.67 6.40
C VAL A 58 1.81 7.21 7.62
N SER A 59 2.55 6.33 8.29
CA SER A 59 3.32 6.72 9.46
C SER A 59 4.54 7.55 9.06
N ASP A 60 5.19 8.14 10.04
CA ASP A 60 6.40 8.93 9.78
C ASP A 60 7.51 8.08 9.16
N GLU A 61 7.48 6.77 9.41
CA GLU A 61 8.45 5.83 8.83
C GLU A 61 8.05 5.35 7.43
N GLY A 62 6.91 5.83 6.91
CA GLY A 62 6.46 5.45 5.58
C GLY A 62 5.61 4.20 5.52
N ALA A 63 5.15 3.69 6.67
CA ALA A 63 4.30 2.51 6.70
C ALA A 63 2.84 2.89 6.42
N VAL A 64 2.21 2.15 5.52
CA VAL A 64 0.80 2.34 5.17
C VAL A 64 -0.05 1.49 6.08
N CYS A 65 -0.98 2.13 6.77
CA CYS A 65 -1.87 1.44 7.70
C CYS A 65 -3.31 1.66 7.30
N TRP A 66 -4.11 0.62 7.39
CA TRP A 66 -5.52 0.64 7.02
C TRP A 66 -6.40 0.48 8.24
N HIS A 67 -7.56 1.12 8.21
CA HIS A 67 -8.58 0.92 9.22
C HIS A 67 -9.93 0.79 8.51
N VAL A 68 -10.49 -0.41 8.55
CA VAL A 68 -11.81 -0.71 8.01
C VAL A 68 -12.66 -1.22 9.15
N PRO A 69 -13.66 -0.46 9.60
CA PRO A 69 -14.50 -0.89 10.73
C PRO A 69 -15.13 -2.25 10.49
N GLY A 70 -15.05 -3.12 11.48
CA GLY A 70 -15.59 -4.46 11.41
C GLY A 70 -14.65 -5.49 10.79
N TRP A 71 -13.49 -5.09 10.30
CA TRP A 71 -12.53 -6.00 9.66
C TRP A 71 -11.38 -6.38 10.59
N GLY A 72 -11.43 -5.90 11.84
CA GLY A 72 -10.36 -6.13 12.80
C GLY A 72 -9.14 -5.27 12.51
N GLU A 73 -8.03 -5.60 13.16
CA GLU A 73 -6.78 -4.89 12.95
C GLU A 73 -6.10 -5.42 11.70
N THR A 74 -5.60 -4.51 10.88
CA THR A 74 -4.86 -4.85 9.68
C THR A 74 -3.40 -4.43 9.86
N PRO A 75 -2.44 -5.33 9.61
CA PRO A 75 -1.03 -4.94 9.68
C PRO A 75 -0.72 -3.84 8.68
N CYS A 76 0.26 -3.02 9.01
CA CYS A 76 0.73 -2.00 8.10
C CYS A 76 1.71 -2.62 7.10
N GLU A 77 1.88 -1.98 5.95
CA GLU A 77 2.84 -2.43 4.94
C GLU A 77 3.81 -1.33 4.60
N VAL A 78 4.98 -1.71 4.11
CA VAL A 78 6.05 -0.77 3.78
C VAL A 78 6.46 -1.00 2.34
N TYR A 79 6.58 0.10 1.59
CA TYR A 79 7.07 0.05 0.21
C TYR A 79 8.55 0.40 0.16
N TYR A 80 9.26 -0.21 -0.77
CA TYR A 80 10.67 0.11 -1.01
C TYR A 80 11.03 -0.22 -2.45
N TYR A 81 12.13 0.35 -2.92
CA TYR A 81 12.65 0.03 -4.25
C TYR A 81 13.85 -0.89 -4.12
N ASN A 82 13.87 -1.93 -4.94
CA ASN A 82 15.03 -2.76 -5.18
C ASN A 82 15.47 -2.47 -6.60
N GLY A 83 16.46 -1.58 -6.75
CA GLY A 83 16.77 -1.05 -8.05
C GLY A 83 15.58 -0.26 -8.59
N ASP A 84 15.06 -0.66 -9.72
CA ASP A 84 13.89 -0.01 -10.34
C ASP A 84 12.58 -0.69 -9.97
N GLU A 85 12.62 -1.77 -9.22
CA GLU A 85 11.43 -2.56 -8.92
C GLU A 85 10.80 -2.13 -7.61
N LEU A 86 9.51 -1.81 -7.64
CA LEU A 86 8.77 -1.46 -6.43
C LEU A 86 8.38 -2.74 -5.71
N MET A 87 8.73 -2.80 -4.43
CA MET A 87 8.49 -3.95 -3.57
C MET A 87 7.66 -3.54 -2.37
N VAL A 88 7.05 -4.50 -1.72
CA VAL A 88 6.26 -4.27 -0.51
C VAL A 88 6.58 -5.35 0.52
N ILE A 89 6.64 -4.92 1.79
CA ILE A 89 6.78 -5.84 2.93
C ILE A 89 5.44 -5.84 3.66
N PHE A 90 4.82 -7.02 3.74
CA PHE A 90 3.56 -7.19 4.44
C PHE A 90 3.68 -8.42 5.35
N GLU A 91 3.52 -8.20 6.64
CA GLU A 91 3.66 -9.25 7.66
C GLU A 91 4.98 -10.02 7.53
N GLY A 92 6.05 -9.27 7.28
CA GLY A 92 7.38 -9.85 7.17
C GLY A 92 7.69 -10.51 5.82
N THR A 93 6.72 -10.59 4.93
CA THR A 93 6.92 -11.17 3.61
C THR A 93 7.22 -10.08 2.58
N HIS A 94 8.32 -10.25 1.85
CA HIS A 94 8.72 -9.34 0.78
C HIS A 94 8.17 -9.85 -0.54
N SER A 95 7.53 -8.98 -1.30
CA SER A 95 7.01 -9.35 -2.61
C SER A 95 7.03 -8.14 -3.54
N LYS A 96 6.84 -8.39 -4.82
CA LYS A 96 6.66 -7.30 -5.77
C LYS A 96 5.37 -6.57 -5.46
N ALA A 97 5.40 -5.25 -5.61
CA ALA A 97 4.19 -4.46 -5.41
C ALA A 97 3.15 -4.83 -6.45
N SER A 98 1.90 -4.79 -6.00
CA SER A 98 0.77 -5.05 -6.88
C SER A 98 0.61 -3.91 -7.88
N LYS A 99 -0.18 -4.16 -8.90
CA LYS A 99 -0.41 -3.18 -9.96
C LYS A 99 -1.15 -1.97 -9.40
N HIS A 100 -0.62 -0.79 -9.71
CA HIS A 100 -1.21 0.49 -9.32
C HIS A 100 -1.88 1.11 -10.55
N ILE A 101 -3.16 1.46 -10.42
CA ILE A 101 -3.95 2.01 -11.52
C ILE A 101 -4.49 3.36 -11.09
N ASN A 102 -4.35 4.37 -11.94
CA ASN A 102 -4.88 5.69 -11.64
C ASN A 102 -6.41 5.64 -11.55
N GLY A 103 -6.94 6.32 -10.54
CA GLY A 103 -8.38 6.41 -10.36
C GLY A 103 -8.97 5.23 -9.60
N ASN A 104 -10.26 5.32 -9.35
CA ASN A 104 -11.00 4.28 -8.63
C ASN A 104 -11.56 3.29 -9.64
N THR A 105 -10.95 2.10 -9.74
CA THR A 105 -11.37 1.07 -10.68
C THR A 105 -12.20 -0.03 -10.00
N ILE A 106 -12.38 0.02 -8.68
CA ILE A 106 -13.18 -0.98 -7.98
C ILE A 106 -14.62 -0.52 -7.74
N GLY A 107 -14.92 0.71 -8.12
CA GLY A 107 -16.26 1.25 -8.03
C GLY A 107 -16.56 1.87 -6.66
N SER A 108 -17.73 2.47 -6.54
CA SER A 108 -18.17 3.04 -5.27
C SER A 108 -19.02 2.03 -4.51
N PHE A 109 -19.05 2.21 -3.20
CA PHE A 109 -19.75 1.31 -2.31
C PHE A 109 -20.90 2.04 -1.63
#